data_b3e52066fbd0837be62fa65dd1eb02e0
#
_entry.id   b3e52066fbd0837be62fa65dd1eb02e0
#
_cell.length_a   1.000
_cell.length_b   1.000
_cell.length_c   1.000
_cell.angle_alpha   90.00
_cell.angle_beta   90.00
_cell.angle_gamma   90.00
#
_symmetry.space_group_name_H-M   'P 1'
#
loop_
_entity.id
_entity.type
_entity.pdbx_description
1 polymer ?
#
loop_
_entity_poly.entity_id
_entity_poly.type
_entity_poly.pdbx_seq_one_letter_code
_entity_poly.pdbx_strand_id
1 'polypeptide(L)'
;MVKVREQDIATLSLGLQQGKFTSVELTTAYLERMAFFSTPPFNVNAVVLVNPDALAEAETLDGERQHGHVRGPLHGIPILVKDNIDVAGLPTTAGALALTNNVATQDAQLVQKLREAGAIILGKTNLSEFAHFKSDIEPRAFQWWGVRRLMPSFQT
;
A
#
# COMPACT_ATOMS: atom_id res chain seq x y z
N MET A 1 -13.21 6.91 -14.45
CA MET A 1 -11.89 6.59 -13.81
C MET A 1 -11.49 7.77 -12.94
N VAL A 2 -11.20 7.51 -11.66
CA VAL A 2 -10.78 8.54 -10.70
C VAL A 2 -9.42 9.12 -11.10
N LYS A 3 -9.31 10.45 -11.11
CA LYS A 3 -8.05 11.10 -11.43
C LYS A 3 -7.18 11.18 -10.17
N VAL A 4 -6.15 10.32 -10.08
CA VAL A 4 -5.29 10.20 -8.88
C VAL A 4 -3.90 10.84 -9.04
N ARG A 5 -3.57 11.31 -10.26
CA ARG A 5 -2.25 11.93 -10.51
C ARG A 5 -2.14 13.28 -9.81
N GLU A 6 -1.08 13.43 -9.00
CA GLU A 6 -0.74 14.71 -8.33
C GLU A 6 -1.90 15.28 -7.48
N GLN A 7 -2.73 14.40 -6.90
CA GLN A 7 -3.75 14.82 -5.94
C GLN A 7 -3.20 14.72 -4.52
N ASP A 8 -3.42 15.75 -3.73
CA ASP A 8 -3.11 15.71 -2.30
C ASP A 8 -4.24 15.04 -1.49
N ILE A 9 -3.92 14.69 -0.24
CA ILE A 9 -4.87 14.02 0.66
C ILE A 9 -6.12 14.87 0.90
N ALA A 10 -5.99 16.19 1.01
CA ALA A 10 -7.11 17.08 1.26
C ALA A 10 -8.11 17.06 0.08
N THR A 11 -7.59 17.13 -1.15
CA THR A 11 -8.40 17.03 -2.38
C THR A 11 -9.12 15.69 -2.48
N LEU A 12 -8.42 14.58 -2.20
CA LEU A 12 -9.01 13.24 -2.23
C LEU A 12 -10.08 13.07 -1.13
N SER A 13 -9.79 13.51 0.09
CA SER A 13 -10.74 13.48 1.20
C SER A 13 -12.01 14.27 0.89
N LEU A 14 -11.87 15.47 0.33
CA LEU A 14 -13.00 16.29 -0.11
C LEU A 14 -13.81 15.59 -1.21
N GLY A 15 -13.15 14.93 -2.16
CA GLY A 15 -13.82 14.16 -3.21
C GLY A 15 -14.67 13.03 -2.65
N LEU A 16 -14.12 12.26 -1.68
CA LEU A 16 -14.85 11.21 -0.97
C LEU A 16 -16.04 11.77 -0.18
N GLN A 17 -15.87 12.90 0.53
CA GLN A 17 -16.94 13.57 1.28
C GLN A 17 -18.07 14.06 0.39
N GLN A 18 -17.74 14.54 -0.81
CA GLN A 18 -18.70 15.03 -1.80
C GLN A 18 -19.34 13.92 -2.65
N GLY A 19 -18.95 12.65 -2.42
CA GLY A 19 -19.44 11.53 -3.20
C GLY A 19 -19.04 11.56 -4.69
N LYS A 20 -17.94 12.26 -5.03
CA LYS A 20 -17.41 12.30 -6.41
C LYS A 20 -16.87 10.97 -6.85
N PHE A 21 -16.41 10.18 -5.90
CA PHE A 21 -15.95 8.79 -6.04
C PHE A 21 -15.99 8.11 -4.67
N THR A 22 -15.92 6.77 -4.68
CA THR A 22 -15.89 5.93 -3.48
C THR A 22 -14.45 5.58 -3.10
N SER A 23 -14.25 5.03 -1.90
CA SER A 23 -12.96 4.48 -1.46
C SER A 23 -12.54 3.30 -2.32
N VAL A 24 -13.49 2.47 -2.77
CA VAL A 24 -13.25 1.36 -3.71
C VAL A 24 -12.74 1.87 -5.04
N GLU A 25 -13.40 2.87 -5.64
CA GLU A 25 -12.97 3.46 -6.92
C GLU A 25 -11.59 4.10 -6.82
N LEU A 26 -11.31 4.79 -5.70
CA LEU A 26 -10.01 5.41 -5.45
C LEU A 26 -8.90 4.35 -5.29
N THR A 27 -9.16 3.31 -4.50
CA THR A 27 -8.23 2.20 -4.27
C THR A 27 -7.94 1.45 -5.57
N THR A 28 -8.97 1.15 -6.36
CA THR A 28 -8.83 0.52 -7.69
C THR A 28 -7.95 1.35 -8.61
N ALA A 29 -8.17 2.67 -8.69
CA ALA A 29 -7.38 3.56 -9.54
C ALA A 29 -5.88 3.57 -9.16
N TYR A 30 -5.57 3.49 -7.86
CA TYR A 30 -4.18 3.36 -7.40
C TYR A 30 -3.58 1.98 -7.70
N LEU A 31 -4.34 0.90 -7.51
CA LEU A 31 -3.89 -0.46 -7.85
C LEU A 31 -3.57 -0.61 -9.34
N GLU A 32 -4.44 -0.11 -10.21
CA GLU A 32 -4.22 -0.08 -11.66
C GLU A 32 -2.94 0.72 -12.02
N ARG A 33 -2.75 1.87 -11.38
CA ARG A 33 -1.55 2.68 -11.60
C ARG A 33 -0.28 1.97 -11.12
N MET A 34 -0.33 1.29 -9.98
CA MET A 34 0.80 0.48 -9.47
C MET A 34 1.14 -0.64 -10.45
N ALA A 35 0.14 -1.38 -10.94
CA ALA A 35 0.31 -2.43 -11.94
C ALA A 35 0.94 -1.89 -13.22
N PHE A 36 0.45 -0.76 -13.75
CA PHE A 36 0.97 -0.12 -14.95
C PHE A 36 2.46 0.23 -14.84
N PHE A 37 2.88 0.83 -13.73
CA PHE A 37 4.29 1.22 -13.54
C PHE A 37 5.20 0.06 -13.12
N SER A 38 4.64 -1.08 -12.72
CA SER A 38 5.39 -2.30 -12.40
C SER A 38 5.67 -3.17 -13.62
N THR A 39 5.10 -2.81 -14.79
CA THR A 39 5.28 -3.55 -16.06
C THR A 39 6.23 -2.82 -17.02
N PRO A 40 6.82 -3.52 -18.04
CA PRO A 40 7.58 -2.87 -19.10
C PRO A 40 6.75 -1.79 -19.83
N PRO A 41 7.38 -0.70 -20.27
CA PRO A 41 8.81 -0.40 -20.21
C PRO A 41 9.28 0.21 -18.89
N PHE A 42 8.38 0.51 -17.94
CA PHE A 42 8.70 1.29 -16.74
C PHE A 42 9.45 0.47 -15.69
N ASN A 43 8.93 -0.70 -15.30
CA ASN A 43 9.53 -1.59 -14.28
C ASN A 43 10.06 -0.85 -13.04
N VAL A 44 9.26 0.09 -12.50
CA VAL A 44 9.70 0.96 -11.38
C VAL A 44 9.97 0.16 -10.11
N ASN A 45 9.26 -0.96 -9.93
CA ASN A 45 9.43 -1.87 -8.78
C ASN A 45 9.37 -1.16 -7.41
N ALA A 46 8.54 -0.12 -7.31
CA ALA A 46 8.40 0.66 -6.08
C ALA A 46 7.60 -0.07 -4.98
N VAL A 47 6.75 -1.02 -5.37
CA VAL A 47 5.90 -1.79 -4.47
C VAL A 47 6.30 -3.25 -4.51
N VAL A 48 6.60 -3.85 -3.35
CA VAL A 48 7.01 -5.26 -3.23
C VAL A 48 5.85 -6.18 -2.93
N LEU A 49 4.81 -5.65 -2.31
CA LEU A 49 3.63 -6.42 -1.92
C LEU A 49 2.39 -5.54 -1.98
N VAL A 50 1.35 -6.05 -2.63
CA VAL A 50 0.00 -5.46 -2.59
C VAL A 50 -0.77 -6.15 -1.47
N ASN A 51 -1.50 -5.39 -0.66
CA ASN A 51 -2.39 -5.94 0.35
C ASN A 51 -3.60 -6.59 -0.35
N PRO A 52 -3.81 -7.91 -0.21
CA PRO A 52 -4.94 -8.59 -0.85
C PRO A 52 -6.30 -8.10 -0.33
N ASP A 53 -6.34 -7.57 0.89
CA ASP A 53 -7.57 -7.14 1.54
C ASP A 53 -7.90 -5.65 1.30
N ALA A 54 -7.07 -4.91 0.53
CA ALA A 54 -7.22 -3.47 0.34
C ALA A 54 -8.59 -3.05 -0.22
N LEU A 55 -9.17 -3.83 -1.14
CA LEU A 55 -10.50 -3.55 -1.68
C LEU A 55 -11.61 -3.84 -0.66
N ALA A 56 -11.51 -4.93 0.10
CA ALA A 56 -12.48 -5.25 1.15
C ALA A 56 -12.43 -4.21 2.29
N GLU A 57 -11.23 -3.71 2.64
CA GLU A 57 -11.08 -2.58 3.56
C GLU A 57 -11.77 -1.33 3.01
N ALA A 58 -11.62 -1.04 1.71
CA ALA A 58 -12.26 0.10 1.04
C ALA A 58 -13.79 -0.01 1.05
N GLU A 59 -14.35 -1.19 0.76
CA GLU A 59 -15.80 -1.46 0.82
C GLU A 59 -16.35 -1.22 2.23
N THR A 60 -15.63 -1.69 3.26
CA THR A 60 -16.01 -1.49 4.66
C THR A 60 -16.10 0.00 4.99
N LEU A 61 -15.10 0.78 4.59
CA LEU A 61 -15.06 2.22 4.87
C LEU A 61 -16.12 3.00 4.06
N ASP A 62 -16.42 2.59 2.84
CA ASP A 62 -17.54 3.16 2.08
C ASP A 62 -18.89 2.87 2.76
N GLY A 63 -19.07 1.65 3.29
CA GLY A 63 -20.24 1.29 4.08
C GLY A 63 -20.36 2.13 5.36
N GLU A 64 -19.26 2.31 6.11
CA GLU A 64 -19.25 3.18 7.29
C GLU A 64 -19.64 4.62 6.93
N ARG A 65 -19.10 5.18 5.85
CA ARG A 65 -19.44 6.53 5.38
C ARG A 65 -20.91 6.67 5.01
N GLN A 66 -21.50 5.67 4.35
CA GLN A 66 -22.93 5.66 4.00
C GLN A 66 -23.81 5.71 5.25
N HIS A 67 -23.37 5.14 6.36
CA HIS A 67 -24.06 5.19 7.66
C HIS A 67 -23.69 6.42 8.50
N GLY A 68 -22.96 7.39 7.93
CA GLY A 68 -22.57 8.62 8.61
C GLY A 68 -21.37 8.47 9.54
N HIS A 69 -20.68 7.33 9.53
CA HIS A 69 -19.49 7.09 10.33
C HIS A 69 -18.22 7.38 9.52
N VAL A 70 -17.45 8.38 9.96
CA VAL A 70 -16.15 8.76 9.41
C VAL A 70 -15.11 8.70 10.52
N ARG A 71 -14.16 7.75 10.41
CA ARG A 71 -13.16 7.49 11.48
C ARG A 71 -12.23 8.68 11.71
N GLY A 72 -11.82 9.37 10.62
CA GLY A 72 -10.86 10.47 10.73
C GLY A 72 -10.48 11.07 9.37
N PRO A 73 -9.43 11.89 9.32
CA PRO A 73 -9.04 12.65 8.12
C PRO A 73 -8.54 11.78 6.96
N LEU A 74 -8.17 10.53 7.23
CA LEU A 74 -7.69 9.58 6.24
C LEU A 74 -8.75 8.54 5.83
N HIS A 75 -10.00 8.72 6.25
CA HIS A 75 -11.05 7.75 6.00
C HIS A 75 -11.26 7.47 4.51
N GLY A 76 -10.91 6.25 4.08
CA GLY A 76 -10.98 5.81 2.70
C GLY A 76 -9.80 6.22 1.81
N ILE A 77 -8.73 6.75 2.40
CA ILE A 77 -7.51 7.14 1.68
C ILE A 77 -6.53 5.97 1.62
N PRO A 78 -6.13 5.48 0.43
CA PRO A 78 -5.14 4.43 0.27
C PRO A 78 -3.73 4.93 0.58
N ILE A 79 -2.99 4.17 1.40
CA ILE A 79 -1.63 4.50 1.83
C ILE A 79 -0.72 3.29 1.64
N LEU A 80 0.49 3.52 1.14
CA LEU A 80 1.57 2.55 1.13
C LEU A 80 2.45 2.73 2.36
N VAL A 81 2.91 1.64 2.96
CA VAL A 81 3.89 1.66 4.05
C VAL A 81 5.18 0.98 3.62
N LYS A 82 6.31 1.42 4.18
CA LYS A 82 7.61 0.85 3.84
C LYS A 82 7.73 -0.58 4.36
N ASP A 83 8.43 -1.45 3.64
CA ASP A 83 8.54 -2.88 3.98
C ASP A 83 9.49 -3.20 5.17
N ASN A 84 9.75 -2.23 6.00
CA ASN A 84 10.34 -2.37 7.33
C ASN A 84 9.35 -1.97 8.45
N ILE A 85 8.07 -1.79 8.12
CA ILE A 85 7.00 -1.44 9.05
C ILE A 85 6.01 -2.60 9.07
N ASP A 86 5.71 -3.13 10.23
CA ASP A 86 4.81 -4.27 10.39
C ASP A 86 3.37 -3.88 10.07
N VAL A 87 2.75 -4.70 9.22
CA VAL A 87 1.32 -4.71 8.93
C VAL A 87 0.82 -6.12 9.21
N ALA A 88 -0.13 -6.26 10.11
CA ALA A 88 -0.69 -7.56 10.49
C ALA A 88 -1.14 -8.36 9.26
N GLY A 89 -0.75 -9.63 9.21
CA GLY A 89 -1.07 -10.52 8.09
C GLY A 89 -0.17 -10.38 6.86
N LEU A 90 0.71 -9.36 6.79
CA LEU A 90 1.63 -9.16 5.68
C LEU A 90 3.08 -9.43 6.08
N PRO A 91 3.92 -9.94 5.15
CA PRO A 91 5.35 -10.04 5.37
C PRO A 91 6.00 -8.68 5.61
N THR A 92 6.99 -8.65 6.50
CA THR A 92 7.90 -7.53 6.71
C THR A 92 9.32 -8.00 6.46
N THR A 93 9.85 -7.71 5.27
CA THR A 93 11.12 -8.29 4.83
C THR A 93 12.32 -7.41 5.07
N ALA A 94 12.15 -6.12 5.32
CA ALA A 94 13.22 -5.13 5.36
C ALA A 94 14.16 -5.20 4.12
N GLY A 95 13.65 -5.67 2.98
CA GLY A 95 14.40 -5.89 1.75
C GLY A 95 15.30 -7.13 1.76
N ALA A 96 15.25 -7.95 2.82
CA ALA A 96 16.07 -9.15 2.98
C ALA A 96 15.33 -10.43 2.57
N LEU A 97 15.95 -11.24 1.70
CA LEU A 97 15.39 -12.51 1.25
C LEU A 97 15.12 -13.48 2.42
N ALA A 98 15.98 -13.45 3.43
CA ALA A 98 15.84 -14.31 4.62
C ALA A 98 14.54 -14.04 5.41
N LEU A 99 13.94 -12.86 5.26
CA LEU A 99 12.73 -12.44 5.97
C LEU A 99 11.45 -12.51 5.13
N THR A 100 11.46 -13.14 3.98
CA THR A 100 10.28 -13.24 3.10
C THR A 100 9.09 -13.94 3.74
N ASN A 101 9.31 -14.82 4.71
CA ASN A 101 8.29 -15.53 5.46
C ASN A 101 8.02 -14.90 6.85
N ASN A 102 8.60 -13.75 7.14
CA ASN A 102 8.38 -13.04 8.41
C ASN A 102 7.06 -12.29 8.36
N VAL A 103 5.94 -12.99 8.57
CA VAL A 103 4.60 -12.41 8.58
C VAL A 103 4.33 -11.76 9.94
N ALA A 104 4.03 -10.47 9.94
CA ALA A 104 3.71 -9.73 11.15
C ALA A 104 2.37 -10.20 11.74
N THR A 105 2.33 -10.45 13.04
CA THR A 105 1.11 -10.84 13.77
C THR A 105 0.30 -9.64 14.28
N GLN A 106 0.92 -8.46 14.31
CA GLN A 106 0.32 -7.22 14.79
C GLN A 106 0.77 -6.05 13.92
N ASP A 107 -0.09 -5.05 13.81
CA ASP A 107 0.29 -3.77 13.19
C ASP A 107 1.30 -3.03 14.07
N ALA A 108 2.31 -2.43 13.45
CA ALA A 108 3.12 -1.40 14.12
C ALA A 108 2.23 -0.25 14.60
N GLN A 109 2.62 0.42 15.68
CA GLN A 109 1.85 1.53 16.27
C GLN A 109 1.49 2.62 15.24
N LEU A 110 2.38 2.89 14.28
CA LEU A 110 2.10 3.81 13.18
C LEU A 110 0.92 3.32 12.33
N VAL A 111 0.90 2.03 11.98
CA VAL A 111 -0.14 1.43 11.14
C VAL A 111 -1.49 1.41 11.87
N GLN A 112 -1.48 1.10 13.18
CA GLN A 112 -2.68 1.18 14.01
C GLN A 112 -3.30 2.59 13.96
N LYS A 113 -2.49 3.63 14.17
CA LYS A 113 -2.94 5.02 14.09
C LYS A 113 -3.47 5.41 12.70
N LEU A 114 -2.84 4.91 11.63
CA LEU A 114 -3.32 5.14 10.26
C LEU A 114 -4.69 4.49 10.04
N ARG A 115 -4.90 3.24 10.49
CA ARG A 115 -6.18 2.54 10.40
C ARG A 115 -7.26 3.18 11.29
N GLU A 116 -6.91 3.64 12.48
CA GLU A 116 -7.81 4.40 13.37
C GLU A 116 -8.26 5.70 12.71
N ALA A 117 -7.39 6.37 11.95
CA ALA A 117 -7.73 7.55 11.15
C ALA A 117 -8.51 7.22 9.86
N GLY A 118 -8.74 5.93 9.57
CA GLY A 118 -9.50 5.44 8.42
C GLY A 118 -8.69 5.22 7.15
N ALA A 119 -7.36 5.13 7.23
CA ALA A 119 -6.54 4.81 6.07
C ALA A 119 -6.69 3.35 5.64
N ILE A 120 -6.60 3.10 4.34
CA ILE A 120 -6.52 1.78 3.73
C ILE A 120 -5.04 1.46 3.49
N ILE A 121 -4.55 0.34 4.01
CA ILE A 121 -3.17 -0.08 3.72
C ILE A 121 -3.15 -0.78 2.37
N LEU A 122 -2.65 -0.08 1.35
CA LEU A 122 -2.63 -0.55 -0.04
C LEU A 122 -1.56 -1.62 -0.29
N GLY A 123 -0.46 -1.58 0.48
CA GLY A 123 0.65 -2.51 0.33
C GLY A 123 1.94 -2.00 0.94
N LYS A 124 3.03 -2.70 0.61
CA LYS A 124 4.38 -2.45 1.12
C LYS A 124 5.28 -1.90 0.02
N THR A 125 6.00 -0.80 0.32
CA THR A 125 6.97 -0.24 -0.62
C THR A 125 8.34 -0.88 -0.49
N ASN A 126 9.07 -0.93 -1.59
CA ASN A 126 10.40 -1.48 -1.68
C ASN A 126 11.42 -0.65 -0.88
N LEU A 127 12.49 -1.33 -0.45
CA LEU A 127 13.68 -0.71 0.13
C LEU A 127 14.89 -1.60 -0.14
N SER A 128 16.09 -1.01 -0.03
CA SER A 128 17.33 -1.78 0.01
C SER A 128 17.42 -2.61 1.29
N GLU A 129 18.10 -3.75 1.25
CA GLU A 129 18.27 -4.64 2.40
C GLU A 129 18.73 -3.85 3.63
N PHE A 130 17.96 -3.92 4.71
CA PHE A 130 18.14 -3.16 5.96
C PHE A 130 18.48 -1.67 5.75
N ALA A 131 17.97 -1.06 4.67
CA ALA A 131 18.19 0.34 4.32
C ALA A 131 19.69 0.72 4.23
N HIS A 132 20.54 -0.20 3.76
CA HIS A 132 22.00 -0.09 3.71
C HIS A 132 22.72 -0.02 5.08
N PHE A 133 22.04 -0.36 6.16
CA PHE A 133 22.61 -0.20 7.50
C PHE A 133 23.86 -1.07 7.74
N LYS A 134 24.05 -2.15 6.98
CA LYS A 134 25.10 -3.15 7.22
C LYS A 134 26.15 -3.27 6.12
N SER A 135 26.21 -2.39 5.15
CA SER A 135 27.15 -2.53 4.03
C SER A 135 27.79 -1.23 3.63
N ASP A 136 29.11 -1.21 3.61
CA ASP A 136 29.93 -0.14 3.01
C ASP A 136 30.04 -0.29 1.48
N ILE A 137 29.54 -1.39 0.92
CA ILE A 137 29.51 -1.67 -0.51
C ILE A 137 28.07 -1.52 -0.98
N GLU A 138 27.81 -0.62 -1.91
CA GLU A 138 26.49 -0.47 -2.52
C GLU A 138 26.00 -1.80 -3.12
N PRO A 139 25.01 -2.46 -2.53
CA PRO A 139 24.41 -3.64 -3.15
C PRO A 139 23.44 -3.19 -4.24
N ARG A 140 23.96 -2.95 -5.43
CA ARG A 140 23.14 -2.63 -6.61
C ARG A 140 22.15 -3.73 -7.00
N ALA A 141 22.26 -4.91 -6.41
CA ALA A 141 21.62 -6.12 -6.94
C ALA A 141 20.38 -6.58 -6.16
N PHE A 142 20.16 -6.13 -4.94
CA PHE A 142 19.23 -6.82 -4.04
C PHE A 142 17.76 -6.43 -4.16
N GLN A 143 17.46 -5.34 -4.81
CA GLN A 143 16.08 -4.92 -5.08
C GLN A 143 15.32 -5.87 -6.02
N TRP A 144 15.97 -6.92 -6.55
CA TRP A 144 15.42 -7.76 -7.63
C TRP A 144 14.61 -8.96 -7.16
N TRP A 145 14.83 -9.47 -5.97
CA TRP A 145 14.32 -10.79 -5.58
C TRP A 145 12.92 -10.75 -4.94
N GLY A 146 12.61 -9.74 -4.16
CA GLY A 146 11.30 -9.60 -3.53
C GLY A 146 10.17 -9.37 -4.54
N VAL A 147 10.45 -8.57 -5.55
CA VAL A 147 9.42 -8.03 -6.46
C VAL A 147 8.80 -9.09 -7.39
N ARG A 148 9.54 -10.08 -7.84
CA ARG A 148 9.00 -11.05 -8.80
C ARG A 148 8.20 -12.20 -8.18
N ARG A 149 8.35 -12.47 -6.89
CA ARG A 149 7.71 -13.64 -6.24
C ARG A 149 6.49 -13.31 -5.40
N LEU A 150 6.33 -12.07 -4.97
CA LEU A 150 5.27 -11.67 -4.05
C LEU A 150 4.10 -10.94 -4.72
N MET A 151 4.19 -10.64 -6.01
CA MET A 151 3.00 -10.21 -6.75
C MET A 151 2.28 -11.44 -7.27
N PRO A 152 1.07 -11.76 -6.78
CA PRO A 152 0.17 -12.63 -7.51
C PRO A 152 0.01 -12.00 -8.89
N SER A 153 0.22 -12.79 -9.95
CA SER A 153 -0.16 -12.37 -11.29
C SER A 153 -1.62 -11.95 -11.22
N PHE A 154 -1.89 -10.66 -11.38
CA PHE A 154 -3.21 -10.21 -11.80
C PHE A 154 -3.39 -10.77 -13.21
N GLN A 155 -3.85 -12.00 -13.32
CA GLN A 155 -4.38 -12.55 -14.55
C GLN A 155 -5.79 -11.97 -14.67
N THR A 156 -5.94 -11.12 -15.65
CA THR A 156 -7.22 -10.66 -16.21
C THR A 156 -8.07 -11.84 -16.64
#